data_6d75ee432f24dbb854bf98c8c8933097
#
_entry.id   6d75ee432f24dbb854bf98c8c8933097
#
_cell.length_a   1.000
_cell.length_b   1.000
_cell.length_c   1.000
_cell.angle_alpha   90.00
_cell.angle_beta   90.00
_cell.angle_gamma   90.00
#
_symmetry.space_group_name_H-M   'P 1'
#
loop_
_entity.id
_entity.type
_entity.pdbx_description
1 polymer ?
#
loop_
_entity_poly.entity_id
_entity_poly.type
_entity_poly.pdbx_seq_one_letter_code
_entity_poly.pdbx_strand_id
1 'polypeptide(L)'
;MNDSFNIDYAIVSAFERSKRKHEKPASGHVFTIVLVAMFFVVMMGCLAAGASMYSSVSSMQAQANDTRMQSGLLANLIRVNDAADAYTVGAGPEGDALVLVERLDSGTYETRIYHYQGAIVQEYAIAGRPYNPDNAEKILDSDIFEFSYENGMVTIATDCGTWHVALCSVQGGEAS
;
A
#
# COMPACT_ATOMS: atom_id res chain seq x y z
N MET A 1 46.56 43.64 -77.03
CA MET A 1 45.21 43.08 -77.20
C MET A 1 45.12 41.79 -76.43
N ASN A 2 45.50 41.76 -75.09
CA ASN A 2 45.54 40.58 -74.26
C ASN A 2 45.07 40.80 -72.83
N ASP A 3 44.61 41.98 -72.47
CA ASP A 3 44.27 42.25 -71.04
C ASP A 3 42.80 41.93 -70.68
N SER A 4 41.90 41.93 -71.68
CA SER A 4 40.48 41.62 -71.41
C SER A 4 40.22 40.11 -71.13
N PHE A 5 41.04 39.22 -71.67
CA PHE A 5 40.89 37.79 -71.48
C PHE A 5 41.31 37.29 -70.07
N ASN A 6 42.19 38.07 -69.41
CA ASN A 6 42.69 37.69 -68.10
C ASN A 6 41.73 38.14 -66.95
N ILE A 7 40.92 39.18 -67.19
CA ILE A 7 39.94 39.71 -66.22
C ILE A 7 38.71 38.76 -66.15
N ASP A 8 38.27 38.24 -67.25
CA ASP A 8 37.14 37.28 -67.26
C ASP A 8 37.45 35.96 -66.55
N TYR A 9 38.67 35.47 -66.68
CA TYR A 9 39.11 34.25 -65.99
C TYR A 9 39.23 34.45 -64.47
N ALA A 10 39.65 35.62 -64.05
CA ALA A 10 39.73 35.95 -62.63
C ALA A 10 38.34 36.10 -62.00
N ILE A 11 37.39 36.73 -62.70
CA ILE A 11 36.02 36.88 -62.23
C ILE A 11 35.28 35.52 -62.16
N VAL A 12 35.43 34.67 -63.16
CA VAL A 12 34.80 33.34 -63.17
C VAL A 12 35.40 32.47 -62.08
N SER A 13 36.70 32.47 -61.85
CA SER A 13 37.35 31.70 -60.78
C SER A 13 36.99 32.19 -59.37
N ALA A 14 36.75 33.52 -59.22
CA ALA A 14 36.28 34.09 -57.94
C ALA A 14 34.84 33.70 -57.69
N PHE A 15 34.00 33.65 -58.74
CA PHE A 15 32.59 33.25 -58.59
C PHE A 15 32.47 31.74 -58.30
N GLU A 16 33.28 30.90 -58.90
CA GLU A 16 33.31 29.48 -58.57
C GLU A 16 33.85 29.18 -57.18
N ARG A 17 34.83 29.95 -56.67
CA ARG A 17 35.28 29.86 -55.26
C ARG A 17 34.23 30.31 -54.29
N SER A 18 33.44 31.32 -54.63
CA SER A 18 32.32 31.77 -53.78
C SER A 18 31.23 30.72 -53.69
N LYS A 19 30.95 30.02 -54.82
CA LYS A 19 29.93 28.96 -54.86
C LYS A 19 30.33 27.72 -54.04
N ARG A 20 31.62 27.37 -54.00
CA ARG A 20 32.12 26.24 -53.19
C ARG A 20 32.20 26.50 -51.70
N LYS A 21 32.12 27.75 -51.27
CA LYS A 21 32.19 28.13 -49.83
C LYS A 21 30.87 27.98 -49.09
N HIS A 22 29.76 27.64 -49.76
CA HIS A 22 28.43 27.56 -49.17
C HIS A 22 27.83 26.17 -49.00
N GLU A 23 28.58 25.12 -49.38
CA GLU A 23 28.16 23.75 -49.06
C GLU A 23 28.89 23.26 -47.81
N LYS A 24 28.57 23.81 -46.66
CA LYS A 24 28.81 23.11 -45.39
C LYS A 24 27.78 21.97 -45.33
N PRO A 25 28.19 20.73 -45.08
CA PRO A 25 27.27 19.62 -45.00
C PRO A 25 26.34 19.86 -43.82
N ALA A 26 25.15 20.34 -44.06
CA ALA A 26 24.06 20.46 -43.06
C ALA A 26 23.70 19.07 -42.47
N SER A 27 24.10 18.01 -43.14
CA SER A 27 23.90 16.61 -42.76
C SER A 27 24.51 16.25 -41.41
N GLY A 28 25.67 16.78 -41.02
CA GLY A 28 26.32 16.44 -39.74
C GLY A 28 25.55 17.03 -38.54
N HIS A 29 25.06 18.26 -38.67
CA HIS A 29 24.31 18.89 -37.57
C HIS A 29 22.93 18.25 -37.38
N VAL A 30 22.25 17.89 -38.48
CA VAL A 30 20.97 17.19 -38.41
C VAL A 30 21.14 15.82 -37.77
N PHE A 31 22.14 15.08 -38.13
CA PHE A 31 22.42 13.78 -37.52
C PHE A 31 22.70 13.91 -36.02
N THR A 32 23.50 14.89 -35.59
CA THR A 32 23.79 15.13 -34.17
C THR A 32 22.54 15.50 -33.41
N ILE A 33 21.65 16.36 -33.97
CA ILE A 33 20.40 16.76 -33.34
C ILE A 33 19.47 15.54 -33.17
N VAL A 34 19.35 14.70 -34.19
CA VAL A 34 18.53 13.48 -34.11
C VAL A 34 19.06 12.52 -33.07
N LEU A 35 20.36 12.33 -32.99
CA LEU A 35 21.01 11.47 -32.02
C LEU A 35 20.80 11.95 -30.58
N VAL A 36 20.94 13.26 -30.35
CA VAL A 36 20.68 13.88 -29.06
C VAL A 36 19.20 13.79 -28.69
N ALA A 37 18.30 14.03 -29.63
CA ALA A 37 16.86 13.90 -29.40
C ALA A 37 16.48 12.44 -29.03
N MET A 38 17.02 11.46 -29.75
CA MET A 38 16.82 10.04 -29.44
C MET A 38 17.35 9.67 -28.04
N PHE A 39 18.51 10.20 -27.66
CA PHE A 39 19.05 10.00 -26.31
C PHE A 39 18.11 10.55 -25.22
N PHE A 40 17.56 11.76 -25.40
CA PHE A 40 16.62 12.33 -24.46
C PHE A 40 15.31 11.51 -24.37
N VAL A 41 14.80 11.02 -25.48
CA VAL A 41 13.59 10.17 -25.50
C VAL A 41 13.82 8.88 -24.71
N VAL A 42 14.95 8.21 -24.93
CA VAL A 42 15.31 7.00 -24.17
C VAL A 42 15.49 7.30 -22.68
N MET A 43 16.18 8.40 -22.36
CA MET A 43 16.39 8.80 -20.96
C MET A 43 15.07 9.12 -20.25
N MET A 44 14.14 9.84 -20.90
CA MET A 44 12.80 10.08 -20.36
C MET A 44 12.00 8.78 -20.18
N GLY A 45 12.10 7.86 -21.14
CA GLY A 45 11.47 6.55 -21.04
C GLY A 45 11.97 5.74 -19.84
N CYS A 46 13.28 5.72 -19.61
CA CYS A 46 13.87 5.07 -18.44
C CYS A 46 13.44 5.70 -17.11
N LEU A 47 13.36 7.03 -17.04
CA LEU A 47 12.90 7.72 -15.85
C LEU A 47 11.42 7.44 -15.56
N ALA A 48 10.57 7.45 -16.58
CA ALA A 48 9.16 7.13 -16.44
C ALA A 48 8.93 5.68 -15.99
N ALA A 49 9.67 4.72 -16.56
CA ALA A 49 9.62 3.32 -16.15
C ALA A 49 10.12 3.12 -14.70
N GLY A 50 11.19 3.80 -14.31
CA GLY A 50 11.73 3.77 -12.95
C GLY A 50 10.74 4.34 -11.92
N ALA A 51 10.09 5.46 -12.23
CA ALA A 51 9.09 6.07 -11.36
C ALA A 51 7.85 5.17 -11.17
N SER A 52 7.40 4.50 -12.24
CA SER A 52 6.29 3.55 -12.18
C SER A 52 6.62 2.31 -11.32
N MET A 53 7.82 1.76 -11.45
CA MET A 53 8.28 0.66 -10.60
C MET A 53 8.37 1.06 -9.12
N TYR A 54 8.91 2.24 -8.85
CA TYR A 54 9.03 2.74 -7.48
C TYR A 54 7.68 2.93 -6.80
N SER A 55 6.68 3.51 -7.50
CA SER A 55 5.33 3.68 -6.96
C SER A 55 4.65 2.33 -6.68
N SER A 56 4.82 1.34 -7.55
CA SER A 56 4.25 0.00 -7.35
C SER A 56 4.88 -0.72 -6.15
N VAL A 57 6.20 -0.66 -5.98
CA VAL A 57 6.88 -1.27 -4.82
C VAL A 57 6.50 -0.55 -3.52
N SER A 58 6.41 0.78 -3.55
CA SER A 58 6.03 1.58 -2.38
C SER A 58 4.60 1.27 -1.93
N SER A 59 3.65 1.12 -2.86
CA SER A 59 2.27 0.77 -2.51
C SER A 59 2.14 -0.65 -1.95
N MET A 60 2.86 -1.62 -2.51
CA MET A 60 2.90 -2.98 -1.98
C MET A 60 3.51 -3.04 -0.57
N GLN A 61 4.55 -2.27 -0.30
CA GLN A 61 5.17 -2.19 1.02
C GLN A 61 4.25 -1.52 2.04
N ALA A 62 3.54 -0.45 1.66
CA ALA A 62 2.58 0.21 2.53
C ALA A 62 1.45 -0.76 2.90
N GLN A 63 0.86 -1.45 1.94
CA GLN A 63 -0.21 -2.42 2.18
C GLN A 63 0.26 -3.60 3.05
N ALA A 64 1.46 -4.15 2.79
CA ALA A 64 2.02 -5.23 3.60
C ALA A 64 2.33 -4.78 5.04
N ASN A 65 2.74 -3.52 5.23
CA ASN A 65 3.00 -2.95 6.54
C ASN A 65 1.71 -2.70 7.33
N ASP A 66 0.67 -2.19 6.66
CA ASP A 66 -0.65 -1.99 7.25
C ASP A 66 -1.26 -3.32 7.70
N THR A 67 -1.22 -4.35 6.87
CA THR A 67 -1.70 -5.69 7.23
C THR A 67 -0.96 -6.27 8.44
N ARG A 68 0.36 -6.13 8.50
CA ARG A 68 1.16 -6.59 9.64
C ARG A 68 0.88 -5.81 10.92
N MET A 69 0.66 -4.51 10.82
CA MET A 69 0.34 -3.67 11.96
C MET A 69 -1.04 -4.01 12.51
N GLN A 70 -2.03 -4.17 11.65
CA GLN A 70 -3.41 -4.52 12.02
C GLN A 70 -3.49 -5.92 12.64
N SER A 71 -2.78 -6.90 12.09
CA SER A 71 -2.69 -8.25 12.67
C SER A 71 -2.00 -8.24 14.03
N GLY A 72 -0.95 -7.44 14.18
CA GLY A 72 -0.26 -7.25 15.44
C GLY A 72 -1.15 -6.61 16.51
N LEU A 73 -1.98 -5.64 16.14
CA LEU A 73 -2.93 -5.01 17.03
C LEU A 73 -3.98 -6.00 17.52
N LEU A 74 -4.60 -6.76 16.64
CA LEU A 74 -5.63 -7.75 16.98
C LEU A 74 -5.07 -8.86 17.88
N ALA A 75 -3.91 -9.41 17.54
CA ALA A 75 -3.24 -10.42 18.37
C ALA A 75 -2.83 -9.87 19.73
N ASN A 76 -2.35 -8.62 19.80
CA ASN A 76 -1.97 -7.99 21.05
C ASN A 76 -3.20 -7.67 21.92
N LEU A 77 -4.28 -7.22 21.31
CA LEU A 77 -5.55 -6.96 21.99
C LEU A 77 -6.05 -8.22 22.70
N ILE A 78 -6.04 -9.36 22.02
CA ILE A 78 -6.46 -10.63 22.60
C ILE A 78 -5.52 -11.05 23.73
N ARG A 79 -4.20 -10.91 23.55
CA ARG A 79 -3.23 -11.29 24.59
C ARG A 79 -3.28 -10.40 25.83
N VAL A 80 -3.50 -9.11 25.68
CA VAL A 80 -3.62 -8.17 26.81
C VAL A 80 -4.84 -8.51 27.68
N ASN A 81 -5.92 -8.97 27.03
CA ASN A 81 -7.14 -9.36 27.73
C ASN A 81 -7.21 -10.87 28.03
N ASP A 82 -6.11 -11.61 27.84
CA ASP A 82 -6.01 -13.06 28.12
C ASP A 82 -5.83 -13.31 29.62
N ALA A 83 -6.89 -13.12 30.37
CA ALA A 83 -6.98 -13.53 31.77
C ALA A 83 -7.72 -14.88 31.88
N ALA A 84 -7.48 -15.65 32.93
CA ALA A 84 -8.20 -16.89 33.18
C ALA A 84 -9.71 -16.65 33.18
N ASP A 85 -10.47 -17.44 32.46
CA ASP A 85 -11.92 -17.34 32.23
C ASP A 85 -12.39 -16.09 31.45
N ALA A 86 -11.50 -15.48 30.68
CA ALA A 86 -11.80 -14.22 30.01
C ALA A 86 -12.39 -14.36 28.61
N TYR A 87 -12.55 -15.57 28.08
CA TYR A 87 -12.95 -15.76 26.68
C TYR A 87 -14.30 -16.42 26.54
N THR A 88 -15.20 -15.82 25.75
CA THR A 88 -16.48 -16.41 25.35
C THR A 88 -16.88 -15.97 23.94
N VAL A 89 -17.83 -16.69 23.33
CA VAL A 89 -18.44 -16.34 22.05
C VAL A 89 -19.83 -15.78 22.35
N GLY A 90 -20.10 -14.59 21.82
CA GLY A 90 -21.41 -13.94 21.92
C GLY A 90 -22.03 -13.72 20.56
N ALA A 91 -23.33 -13.46 20.52
CA ALA A 91 -24.01 -13.02 19.31
C ALA A 91 -23.79 -11.51 19.12
N GLY A 92 -23.04 -11.14 18.10
CA GLY A 92 -22.79 -9.75 17.71
C GLY A 92 -23.88 -9.20 16.77
N PRO A 93 -23.75 -7.93 16.34
CA PRO A 93 -24.71 -7.28 15.45
C PRO A 93 -24.78 -7.94 14.05
N GLU A 94 -23.68 -8.39 13.50
CA GLU A 94 -23.56 -8.96 12.15
C GLU A 94 -22.85 -10.32 12.16
N GLY A 95 -23.13 -11.17 13.12
CA GLY A 95 -22.54 -12.50 13.26
C GLY A 95 -22.00 -12.76 14.65
N ASP A 96 -21.08 -13.67 14.79
CA ASP A 96 -20.48 -14.00 16.07
C ASP A 96 -19.50 -12.90 16.53
N ALA A 97 -19.48 -12.67 17.83
CA ALA A 97 -18.54 -11.76 18.49
C ALA A 97 -17.61 -12.53 19.42
N LEU A 98 -16.34 -12.17 19.37
CA LEU A 98 -15.36 -12.59 20.36
C LEU A 98 -15.46 -11.66 21.57
N VAL A 99 -15.80 -12.21 22.73
CA VAL A 99 -16.01 -11.47 23.96
C VAL A 99 -14.95 -11.86 24.98
N LEU A 100 -14.19 -10.88 25.43
CA LEU A 100 -13.19 -11.01 26.48
C LEU A 100 -13.76 -10.41 27.75
N VAL A 101 -13.90 -11.21 28.80
CA VAL A 101 -14.55 -10.81 30.04
C VAL A 101 -13.51 -10.46 31.10
N GLU A 102 -13.60 -9.26 31.64
CA GLU A 102 -12.78 -8.75 32.72
C GLU A 102 -13.61 -8.56 33.99
N ARG A 103 -13.22 -9.26 35.05
CA ARG A 103 -13.89 -9.14 36.35
C ARG A 103 -13.04 -8.26 37.28
N LEU A 104 -13.56 -7.08 37.56
CA LEU A 104 -12.96 -6.12 38.49
C LEU A 104 -13.81 -5.99 39.75
N ASP A 105 -13.24 -5.46 40.81
CA ASP A 105 -13.96 -5.17 42.06
C ASP A 105 -15.15 -4.22 41.84
N SER A 106 -15.09 -3.39 40.81
CA SER A 106 -16.13 -2.42 40.40
C SER A 106 -17.27 -3.02 39.57
N GLY A 107 -17.09 -4.26 39.05
CA GLY A 107 -18.05 -4.94 38.19
C GLY A 107 -17.40 -5.78 37.10
N THR A 108 -18.25 -6.38 36.29
CA THR A 108 -17.78 -7.17 35.13
C THR A 108 -17.87 -6.32 33.86
N TYR A 109 -16.80 -6.33 33.10
CA TYR A 109 -16.67 -5.59 31.85
C TYR A 109 -16.33 -6.57 30.72
N GLU A 110 -16.68 -6.17 29.50
CA GLU A 110 -16.47 -6.96 28.31
C GLU A 110 -15.76 -6.14 27.23
N THR A 111 -14.68 -6.68 26.68
CA THR A 111 -14.11 -6.22 25.43
C THR A 111 -14.68 -7.10 24.32
N ARG A 112 -15.52 -6.53 23.47
CA ARG A 112 -16.24 -7.22 22.41
C ARG A 112 -15.60 -6.89 21.08
N ILE A 113 -15.20 -7.91 20.31
CA ILE A 113 -14.64 -7.76 18.98
C ILE A 113 -15.63 -8.40 18.02
N TYR A 114 -16.15 -7.64 17.07
CA TYR A 114 -17.17 -8.11 16.15
C TYR A 114 -17.09 -7.41 14.79
N HIS A 115 -17.76 -7.99 13.81
CA HIS A 115 -17.94 -7.40 12.50
C HIS A 115 -19.07 -6.38 12.50
N TYR A 116 -18.84 -5.23 11.89
CA TYR A 116 -19.88 -4.21 11.69
C TYR A 116 -19.56 -3.33 10.48
N GLN A 117 -20.47 -3.31 9.49
CA GLN A 117 -20.39 -2.47 8.28
C GLN A 117 -19.06 -2.57 7.52
N GLY A 118 -18.59 -3.78 7.26
CA GLY A 118 -17.35 -4.01 6.50
C GLY A 118 -16.07 -3.73 7.29
N ALA A 119 -16.16 -3.70 8.62
CA ALA A 119 -15.02 -3.51 9.50
C ALA A 119 -15.09 -4.43 10.73
N ILE A 120 -13.93 -4.77 11.26
CA ILE A 120 -13.80 -5.36 12.58
C ILE A 120 -13.64 -4.23 13.57
N VAL A 121 -14.50 -4.21 14.57
CA VAL A 121 -14.59 -3.17 15.59
C VAL A 121 -14.43 -3.75 16.99
N GLN A 122 -13.95 -2.93 17.90
CA GLN A 122 -13.82 -3.22 19.32
C GLN A 122 -14.75 -2.30 20.11
N GLU A 123 -15.49 -2.87 21.02
CA GLU A 123 -16.31 -2.15 21.98
C GLU A 123 -15.94 -2.57 23.41
N TYR A 124 -15.72 -1.62 24.30
CA TYR A 124 -15.56 -1.89 25.73
C TYR A 124 -16.83 -1.47 26.46
N ALA A 125 -17.49 -2.42 27.12
CA ALA A 125 -18.77 -2.20 27.74
C ALA A 125 -18.90 -2.93 29.08
N ILE A 126 -19.90 -2.54 29.90
CA ILE A 126 -20.30 -3.31 31.05
C ILE A 126 -21.01 -4.58 30.58
N ALA A 127 -20.69 -5.73 31.17
CA ALA A 127 -21.28 -7.00 30.84
C ALA A 127 -22.81 -6.97 30.83
N GLY A 128 -23.41 -7.65 29.86
CA GLY A 128 -24.87 -7.70 29.69
C GLY A 128 -25.53 -6.44 29.10
N ARG A 129 -24.75 -5.41 28.72
CA ARG A 129 -25.28 -4.27 27.96
C ARG A 129 -25.46 -4.63 26.48
N PRO A 130 -26.50 -4.06 25.81
CA PRO A 130 -26.60 -4.24 24.35
C PRO A 130 -25.37 -3.66 23.63
N TYR A 131 -25.06 -4.22 22.46
CA TYR A 131 -24.01 -3.70 21.60
C TYR A 131 -24.31 -2.26 21.16
N ASN A 132 -23.32 -1.43 21.15
CA ASN A 132 -23.41 -0.03 20.70
C ASN A 132 -22.28 0.27 19.69
N PRO A 133 -22.48 -0.02 18.39
CA PRO A 133 -21.46 0.20 17.37
C PRO A 133 -21.01 1.66 17.24
N ASP A 134 -21.82 2.63 17.64
CA ASP A 134 -21.47 4.05 17.61
C ASP A 134 -20.33 4.40 18.60
N ASN A 135 -20.15 3.58 19.63
CA ASN A 135 -19.06 3.72 20.60
C ASN A 135 -17.90 2.76 20.33
N ALA A 136 -18.02 1.94 19.30
CA ALA A 136 -16.99 0.98 18.96
C ALA A 136 -15.84 1.63 18.19
N GLU A 137 -14.61 1.23 18.49
CA GLU A 137 -13.40 1.66 17.79
C GLU A 137 -13.09 0.67 16.65
N LYS A 138 -12.87 1.22 15.46
CA LYS A 138 -12.50 0.43 14.31
C LYS A 138 -11.05 -0.06 14.44
N ILE A 139 -10.87 -1.39 14.31
CA ILE A 139 -9.55 -2.03 14.33
C ILE A 139 -9.00 -2.15 12.90
N LEU A 140 -9.80 -2.71 11.98
CA LEU A 140 -9.38 -2.91 10.58
C LEU A 140 -10.60 -3.02 9.65
N ASP A 141 -10.40 -2.76 8.37
CA ASP A 141 -11.39 -3.04 7.32
C ASP A 141 -11.31 -4.51 6.96
N SER A 142 -12.44 -5.22 7.01
CA SER A 142 -12.57 -6.61 6.59
C SER A 142 -14.04 -6.97 6.44
N ASP A 143 -14.39 -7.61 5.34
CA ASP A 143 -15.73 -8.18 5.12
C ASP A 143 -15.90 -9.57 5.76
N ILE A 144 -14.79 -10.16 6.22
CA ILE A 144 -14.75 -11.48 6.86
C ILE A 144 -14.23 -11.34 8.29
N PHE A 145 -14.96 -11.90 9.25
CA PHE A 145 -14.50 -12.10 10.60
C PHE A 145 -14.99 -13.46 11.11
N GLU A 146 -14.12 -14.43 11.02
CA GLU A 146 -14.37 -15.78 11.53
C GLU A 146 -13.32 -16.10 12.58
N PHE A 147 -13.72 -16.79 13.62
CA PHE A 147 -12.78 -17.24 14.63
C PHE A 147 -13.18 -18.60 15.18
N SER A 148 -12.20 -19.38 15.56
CA SER A 148 -12.36 -20.68 16.20
C SER A 148 -11.37 -20.82 17.36
N TYR A 149 -11.75 -21.60 18.35
CA TYR A 149 -10.91 -21.93 19.49
C TYR A 149 -10.67 -23.43 19.57
N GLU A 150 -9.42 -23.81 19.46
CA GLU A 150 -9.01 -25.22 19.58
C GLU A 150 -7.69 -25.32 20.36
N ASN A 151 -7.63 -26.22 21.35
CA ASN A 151 -6.42 -26.55 22.08
C ASN A 151 -5.65 -25.36 22.68
N GLY A 152 -6.33 -24.37 23.23
CA GLY A 152 -5.69 -23.18 23.79
C GLY A 152 -5.23 -22.17 22.74
N MET A 153 -5.70 -22.28 21.51
CA MET A 153 -5.37 -21.37 20.42
C MET A 153 -6.64 -20.82 19.79
N VAL A 154 -6.70 -19.49 19.69
CA VAL A 154 -7.69 -18.81 18.86
C VAL A 154 -7.13 -18.63 17.47
N THR A 155 -7.85 -19.11 16.48
CA THR A 155 -7.60 -18.84 15.06
C THR A 155 -8.59 -17.80 14.59
N ILE A 156 -8.11 -16.72 13.98
CA ILE A 156 -8.93 -15.63 13.44
C ILE A 156 -8.64 -15.52 11.96
N ALA A 157 -9.69 -15.56 11.15
CA ALA A 157 -9.64 -15.38 9.72
C ALA A 157 -10.32 -14.06 9.33
N THR A 158 -9.64 -13.29 8.50
CA THR A 158 -10.13 -12.03 7.91
C THR A 158 -9.70 -11.98 6.44
N ASP A 159 -10.12 -10.98 5.68
CA ASP A 159 -9.67 -10.76 4.30
C ASP A 159 -8.15 -10.57 4.18
N CYS A 160 -7.53 -10.06 5.24
CA CYS A 160 -6.09 -9.81 5.27
C CYS A 160 -5.26 -11.06 5.60
N GLY A 161 -5.91 -12.16 6.03
CA GLY A 161 -5.23 -13.42 6.35
C GLY A 161 -5.79 -14.14 7.58
N THR A 162 -5.08 -15.20 7.98
CA THR A 162 -5.42 -16.00 9.15
C THR A 162 -4.32 -15.89 10.19
N TRP A 163 -4.70 -15.67 11.43
CA TRP A 163 -3.77 -15.56 12.56
C TRP A 163 -4.11 -16.55 13.66
N HIS A 164 -3.08 -17.02 14.32
CA HIS A 164 -3.19 -17.93 15.46
C HIS A 164 -2.65 -17.24 16.71
N VAL A 165 -3.47 -17.12 17.72
CA VAL A 165 -3.12 -16.52 19.00
C VAL A 165 -3.23 -17.60 20.07
N ALA A 166 -2.10 -17.96 20.70
CA ALA A 166 -2.12 -18.85 21.85
C ALA A 166 -2.66 -18.06 23.06
N LEU A 167 -3.65 -18.62 23.73
CA LEU A 167 -4.23 -18.09 24.96
C LEU A 167 -3.73 -18.88 26.17
N CYS A 168 -3.51 -18.17 27.28
CA CYS A 168 -3.24 -18.80 28.59
C CYS A 168 -4.55 -19.17 29.30
N SER A 169 -5.66 -18.53 28.91
CA SER A 169 -6.98 -18.73 29.50
C SER A 169 -7.68 -19.98 28.96
N VAL A 170 -8.50 -20.59 29.83
CA VAL A 170 -9.40 -21.70 29.44
C VAL A 170 -10.74 -21.10 29.05
N GLN A 171 -11.40 -21.69 28.03
CA GLN A 171 -12.76 -21.32 27.65
C GLN A 171 -13.69 -21.54 28.85
N GLY A 172 -14.33 -20.52 29.39
CA GLY A 172 -15.12 -20.67 30.60
C GLY A 172 -15.94 -19.44 31.04
N GLY A 173 -16.14 -18.47 30.15
CA GLY A 173 -17.02 -17.33 30.44
C GLY A 173 -18.45 -17.59 29.96
N GLU A 174 -19.44 -17.70 30.87
CA GLU A 174 -20.84 -17.52 30.45
C GLU A 174 -21.04 -16.04 30.09
N ALA A 175 -21.38 -15.79 28.81
CA ALA A 175 -21.92 -14.51 28.41
C ALA A 175 -23.29 -14.38 29.09
N SER A 176 -23.44 -13.39 29.96
CA SER A 176 -24.68 -13.05 30.60
C SER A 176 -25.57 -12.24 29.70
#